data_e03073127903a03fd89d41c8e19026b1
#
_entry.id   e03073127903a03fd89d41c8e19026b1
#
_cell.length_a   1.000
_cell.length_b   1.000
_cell.length_c   1.000
_cell.angle_alpha   90.00
_cell.angle_beta   90.00
_cell.angle_gamma   90.00
#
_symmetry.space_group_name_H-M   'P 1'
#
loop_
_entity.id
_entity.type
_entity.pdbx_description
1 polymer ?
#
loop_
_entity_poly.entity_id
_entity_poly.type
_entity_poly.pdbx_seq_one_letter_code
_entity_poly.pdbx_strand_id
1 'polypeptide(L)'
;MSATNDETPLLSIRGLTKHFAGRNGMIVHAVVDVSFDIRRGTTVGLVGESGSGKTTAGRSILRLVEPTSGQAIFDGTDIFALKQREMKAWRKRLQIVFQDPYSSLNPRMRIDAIIGEALDARGFPRGAKRRERVSELLTLVGLSPDYARRFPHEFSGGQRPRIGIARALAVEPDFIVADEPVSALDVSVQAQVLNLLGELQQNLGLTMLFIAHDLSVVEYLCDDVVVMYLGRVMERGPSRQVYAHPRHPYTRALLATAPVPDPKRKRTHVPLQGDIPSPLNPPSGCVFRTRCPMAIEACAQVVPPVEHLGGDHHVACIRHAELS
;
A
#
# COMPACT_ATOMS: atom_id res chain seq x y z
N MET A 1 25.89 -11.74 -15.52
CA MET A 1 25.30 -10.78 -16.46
C MET A 1 24.74 -9.66 -15.60
N SER A 2 25.39 -8.51 -15.63
CA SER A 2 25.06 -7.32 -14.82
C SER A 2 23.73 -6.75 -15.34
N ALA A 3 22.67 -6.86 -14.57
CA ALA A 3 21.44 -6.15 -14.85
C ALA A 3 21.73 -4.66 -14.71
N THR A 4 21.66 -3.92 -15.79
CA THR A 4 21.56 -2.47 -15.80
C THR A 4 20.33 -2.12 -14.97
N ASN A 5 20.55 -1.68 -13.71
CA ASN A 5 19.51 -1.03 -12.92
C ASN A 5 19.08 0.21 -13.72
N ASP A 6 17.92 0.11 -14.36
CA ASP A 6 17.25 1.25 -14.96
C ASP A 6 16.84 2.15 -13.78
N GLU A 7 17.57 3.24 -13.55
CA GLU A 7 17.41 4.13 -12.39
C GLU A 7 16.04 4.83 -12.39
N THR A 8 15.28 4.70 -13.47
CA THR A 8 13.99 5.37 -13.63
C THR A 8 12.88 4.59 -12.87
N PRO A 9 12.21 5.20 -11.90
CA PRO A 9 11.11 4.55 -11.19
C PRO A 9 9.95 4.22 -12.13
N LEU A 10 9.26 3.08 -11.90
CA LEU A 10 8.03 2.75 -12.62
C LEU A 10 6.92 3.74 -12.27
N LEU A 11 6.84 4.14 -11.01
CA LEU A 11 5.85 5.08 -10.51
C LEU A 11 6.51 6.14 -9.64
N SER A 12 6.28 7.42 -9.98
CA SER A 12 6.70 8.58 -9.20
C SER A 12 5.48 9.37 -8.74
N ILE A 13 5.31 9.50 -7.44
CA ILE A 13 4.27 10.33 -6.84
C ILE A 13 4.89 11.64 -6.39
N ARG A 14 4.28 12.76 -6.77
CA ARG A 14 4.75 14.11 -6.46
C ARG A 14 3.61 14.96 -5.93
N GLY A 15 3.70 15.38 -4.67
CA GLY A 15 2.76 16.30 -4.03
C GLY A 15 1.32 15.78 -3.99
N LEU A 16 1.11 14.46 -3.95
CA LEU A 16 -0.24 13.90 -3.93
C LEU A 16 -1.03 14.45 -2.75
N THR A 17 -2.13 15.12 -3.08
CA THR A 17 -3.07 15.69 -2.10
C THR A 17 -4.49 15.24 -2.42
N LYS A 18 -5.20 14.79 -1.38
CA LYS A 18 -6.62 14.47 -1.46
C LYS A 18 -7.38 15.05 -0.28
N HIS A 19 -8.29 15.94 -0.59
CA HIS A 19 -9.25 16.51 0.34
C HIS A 19 -10.65 16.01 -0.01
N PHE A 20 -11.46 15.73 1.02
CA PHE A 20 -12.88 15.44 0.84
C PHE A 20 -13.71 16.58 1.43
N ALA A 21 -14.79 16.94 0.75
CA ALA A 21 -15.79 17.83 1.31
C ALA A 21 -16.54 17.12 2.46
N GLY A 22 -16.46 17.69 3.64
CA GLY A 22 -17.21 17.27 4.82
C GLY A 22 -18.55 17.98 4.93
N ARG A 23 -19.28 17.70 6.00
CA ARG A 23 -20.53 18.42 6.34
C ARG A 23 -20.20 19.87 6.73
N ASN A 24 -21.12 20.79 6.46
CA ASN A 24 -21.02 22.22 6.85
C ASN A 24 -19.79 22.94 6.30
N GLY A 25 -19.32 22.61 5.10
CA GLY A 25 -18.17 23.26 4.49
C GLY A 25 -16.79 22.86 5.06
N MET A 26 -16.75 21.95 6.02
CA MET A 26 -15.48 21.41 6.53
C MET A 26 -14.74 20.62 5.46
N ILE A 27 -13.41 20.58 5.56
CA ILE A 27 -12.53 19.84 4.66
C ILE A 27 -11.82 18.74 5.45
N VAL A 28 -11.93 17.49 4.97
CA VAL A 28 -11.15 16.37 5.49
C VAL A 28 -9.83 16.30 4.74
N HIS A 29 -8.72 16.52 5.42
CA HIS A 29 -7.36 16.44 4.87
C HIS A 29 -6.86 14.99 4.91
N ALA A 30 -7.32 14.17 3.95
CA ALA A 30 -7.05 12.73 3.96
C ALA A 30 -5.62 12.38 3.50
N VAL A 31 -5.08 13.12 2.52
CA VAL A 31 -3.70 13.00 2.03
C VAL A 31 -3.20 14.41 1.75
N VAL A 32 -1.98 14.73 2.19
CA VAL A 32 -1.42 16.08 2.09
C VAL A 32 0.05 16.00 1.70
N ASP A 33 0.36 16.42 0.47
CA ASP A 33 1.72 16.57 -0.06
C ASP A 33 2.59 15.30 0.04
N VAL A 34 2.01 14.15 -0.35
CA VAL A 34 2.71 12.86 -0.31
C VAL A 34 3.55 12.66 -1.56
N SER A 35 4.85 12.37 -1.37
CA SER A 35 5.81 12.18 -2.46
C SER A 35 6.74 11.01 -2.18
N PHE A 36 6.82 10.05 -3.11
CA PHE A 36 7.73 8.90 -3.09
C PHE A 36 7.83 8.26 -4.47
N ASP A 37 8.81 7.39 -4.63
CA ASP A 37 9.07 6.64 -5.85
C ASP A 37 8.91 5.14 -5.62
N ILE A 38 8.52 4.39 -6.66
CA ILE A 38 8.49 2.94 -6.67
C ILE A 38 9.28 2.45 -7.89
N ARG A 39 10.39 1.75 -7.64
CA ARG A 39 11.21 1.17 -8.69
C ARG A 39 10.51 -0.04 -9.31
N ARG A 40 10.79 -0.30 -10.57
CA ARG A 40 10.24 -1.48 -11.26
C ARG A 40 10.68 -2.78 -10.58
N GLY A 41 9.75 -3.70 -10.38
CA GLY A 41 9.99 -5.01 -9.76
C GLY A 41 10.25 -4.93 -8.25
N THR A 42 9.97 -3.80 -7.57
CA THR A 42 10.11 -3.67 -6.12
C THR A 42 8.76 -3.52 -5.42
N THR A 43 8.76 -3.78 -4.13
CA THR A 43 7.59 -3.58 -3.26
C THR A 43 7.86 -2.43 -2.30
N VAL A 44 7.00 -1.41 -2.32
CA VAL A 44 7.00 -0.32 -1.32
C VAL A 44 5.89 -0.56 -0.31
N GLY A 45 6.24 -0.59 0.98
CA GLY A 45 5.29 -0.64 2.08
C GLY A 45 4.76 0.74 2.45
N LEU A 46 3.45 0.92 2.49
CA LEU A 46 2.80 2.13 2.98
C LEU A 46 2.16 1.84 4.33
N VAL A 47 2.73 2.38 5.40
CA VAL A 47 2.37 2.01 6.78
C VAL A 47 1.93 3.20 7.62
N GLY A 48 1.22 2.92 8.70
CA GLY A 48 0.73 3.90 9.67
C GLY A 48 -0.55 3.45 10.35
N GLU A 49 -0.97 4.16 11.39
CA GLU A 49 -2.20 3.86 12.13
C GLU A 49 -3.44 3.93 11.24
N SER A 50 -4.54 3.33 11.69
CA SER A 50 -5.85 3.46 11.01
C SER A 50 -6.24 4.95 10.87
N GLY A 51 -6.77 5.33 9.71
CA GLY A 51 -7.09 6.73 9.43
C GLY A 51 -5.91 7.62 9.02
N SER A 52 -4.68 7.09 8.89
CA SER A 52 -3.52 7.89 8.44
C SER A 52 -3.54 8.27 6.95
N GLY A 53 -4.52 7.81 6.16
CA GLY A 53 -4.69 8.18 4.75
C GLY A 53 -4.14 7.17 3.73
N LYS A 54 -3.60 6.03 4.14
CA LYS A 54 -2.96 5.00 3.28
C LYS A 54 -3.86 4.51 2.14
N THR A 55 -5.03 3.97 2.49
CA THR A 55 -6.02 3.48 1.51
C THR A 55 -6.46 4.60 0.55
N THR A 56 -6.63 5.83 1.07
CA THR A 56 -6.95 6.98 0.22
C THR A 56 -5.81 7.29 -0.74
N ALA A 57 -4.55 7.26 -0.29
CA ALA A 57 -3.38 7.46 -1.14
C ALA A 57 -3.31 6.38 -2.24
N GLY A 58 -3.39 5.09 -1.87
CA GLY A 58 -3.38 3.99 -2.84
C GLY A 58 -4.49 4.07 -3.88
N ARG A 59 -5.72 4.39 -3.45
CA ARG A 59 -6.87 4.55 -4.36
C ARG A 59 -6.75 5.81 -5.23
N SER A 60 -6.14 6.89 -4.73
CA SER A 60 -5.89 8.10 -5.52
C SER A 60 -4.81 7.85 -6.58
N ILE A 61 -3.76 7.11 -6.26
CA ILE A 61 -2.72 6.70 -7.22
C ILE A 61 -3.34 5.95 -8.41
N LEU A 62 -4.30 5.06 -8.16
CA LEU A 62 -5.01 4.32 -9.21
C LEU A 62 -6.15 5.13 -9.86
N ARG A 63 -6.38 6.38 -9.45
CA ARG A 63 -7.54 7.20 -9.85
C ARG A 63 -8.89 6.48 -9.67
N LEU A 64 -9.00 5.66 -8.62
CA LEU A 64 -10.28 5.18 -8.10
C LEU A 64 -10.95 6.26 -7.25
N VAL A 65 -10.13 7.13 -6.66
CA VAL A 65 -10.52 8.38 -6.02
C VAL A 65 -9.73 9.49 -6.72
N GLU A 66 -10.41 10.47 -7.30
CA GLU A 66 -9.74 11.57 -7.99
C GLU A 66 -8.92 12.39 -7.00
N PRO A 67 -7.63 12.64 -7.27
CA PRO A 67 -6.78 13.50 -6.43
C PRO A 67 -7.28 14.95 -6.47
N THR A 68 -6.95 15.72 -5.42
CA THR A 68 -7.21 17.16 -5.41
C THR A 68 -6.10 17.91 -6.14
N SER A 69 -4.85 17.47 -5.96
CA SER A 69 -3.67 18.01 -6.66
C SER A 69 -2.51 17.00 -6.60
N GLY A 70 -1.42 17.32 -7.28
CA GLY A 70 -0.22 16.49 -7.39
C GLY A 70 -0.12 15.79 -8.73
N GLN A 71 0.86 14.91 -8.87
CA GLN A 71 1.14 14.13 -10.07
C GLN A 71 1.41 12.67 -9.72
N ALA A 72 1.04 11.76 -10.63
CA ALA A 72 1.44 10.36 -10.61
C ALA A 72 2.02 10.00 -11.97
N ILE A 73 3.34 9.98 -12.05
CA ILE A 73 4.08 9.66 -13.27
C ILE A 73 4.31 8.15 -13.28
N PHE A 74 3.52 7.45 -14.10
CA PHE A 74 3.61 6.02 -14.29
C PHE A 74 4.22 5.71 -15.65
N ASP A 75 5.36 5.04 -15.66
CA ASP A 75 6.10 4.71 -16.90
C ASP A 75 6.28 5.93 -17.82
N GLY A 76 6.71 7.05 -17.23
CA GLY A 76 6.94 8.32 -17.92
C GLY A 76 5.69 9.16 -18.23
N THR A 77 4.48 8.68 -17.92
CA THR A 77 3.22 9.39 -18.20
C THR A 77 2.54 9.84 -16.92
N ASP A 78 2.20 11.14 -16.81
CA ASP A 78 1.37 11.61 -15.69
C ASP A 78 -0.08 11.15 -15.88
N ILE A 79 -0.43 10.09 -15.13
CA ILE A 79 -1.76 9.49 -15.22
C ILE A 79 -2.85 10.37 -14.60
N PHE A 80 -2.50 11.38 -13.78
CA PHE A 80 -3.48 12.34 -13.25
C PHE A 80 -3.95 13.33 -14.31
N ALA A 81 -3.10 13.63 -15.29
CA ALA A 81 -3.43 14.53 -16.39
C ALA A 81 -4.31 13.88 -17.50
N LEU A 82 -4.42 12.53 -17.50
CA LEU A 82 -5.17 11.81 -18.53
C LEU A 82 -6.67 12.06 -18.44
N LYS A 83 -7.34 12.08 -19.60
CA LYS A 83 -8.81 12.05 -19.65
C LYS A 83 -9.35 10.68 -19.24
N GLN A 84 -10.60 10.61 -18.75
CA GLN A 84 -11.23 9.36 -18.31
C GLN A 84 -11.22 8.25 -19.40
N ARG A 85 -11.34 8.59 -20.66
CA ARG A 85 -11.28 7.62 -21.77
C ARG A 85 -9.90 7.00 -21.91
N GLU A 86 -8.86 7.80 -21.76
CA GLU A 86 -7.46 7.36 -21.86
C GLU A 86 -7.10 6.46 -20.68
N MET A 87 -7.57 6.82 -19.47
CA MET A 87 -7.36 6.05 -18.26
C MET A 87 -7.84 4.58 -18.35
N LYS A 88 -8.83 4.29 -19.23
CA LYS A 88 -9.31 2.92 -19.45
C LYS A 88 -8.20 1.95 -19.93
N ALA A 89 -7.29 2.41 -20.76
CA ALA A 89 -6.15 1.61 -21.21
C ALA A 89 -5.15 1.36 -20.08
N TRP A 90 -4.89 2.38 -19.25
CA TRP A 90 -3.95 2.31 -18.13
C TRP A 90 -4.45 1.43 -16.98
N ARG A 91 -5.76 1.35 -16.75
CA ARG A 91 -6.36 0.48 -15.73
C ARG A 91 -6.02 -1.01 -15.89
N LYS A 92 -5.64 -1.47 -17.08
CA LYS A 92 -5.16 -2.83 -17.30
C LYS A 92 -3.77 -3.05 -16.68
N ARG A 93 -2.93 -2.01 -16.72
CA ARG A 93 -1.58 -2.00 -16.17
C ARG A 93 -1.56 -1.77 -14.65
N LEU A 94 -2.62 -1.14 -14.10
CA LEU A 94 -2.76 -0.68 -12.73
C LEU A 94 -3.90 -1.44 -12.06
N GLN A 95 -3.61 -2.32 -11.12
CA GLN A 95 -4.61 -3.16 -10.46
C GLN A 95 -4.63 -2.96 -8.94
N ILE A 96 -5.70 -3.45 -8.31
CA ILE A 96 -5.86 -3.42 -6.85
C ILE A 96 -6.33 -4.77 -6.33
N VAL A 97 -5.72 -5.18 -5.21
CA VAL A 97 -6.25 -6.22 -4.32
C VAL A 97 -6.85 -5.51 -3.13
N PHE A 98 -8.14 -5.66 -2.91
CA PHE A 98 -8.91 -4.93 -1.90
C PHE A 98 -8.76 -5.55 -0.51
N GLN A 99 -8.92 -4.71 0.51
CA GLN A 99 -8.85 -5.03 1.94
C GLN A 99 -9.88 -6.10 2.35
N ASP A 100 -11.12 -5.98 1.88
CA ASP A 100 -12.17 -6.94 2.17
C ASP A 100 -12.41 -7.89 0.99
N PRO A 101 -11.94 -9.14 1.07
CA PRO A 101 -12.15 -10.11 0.02
C PRO A 101 -13.61 -10.55 -0.11
N TYR A 102 -14.46 -10.32 0.92
CA TYR A 102 -15.90 -10.65 0.86
C TYR A 102 -16.65 -9.65 -0.01
N SER A 103 -16.47 -8.36 0.22
CA SER A 103 -17.16 -7.31 -0.55
C SER A 103 -16.56 -7.10 -1.96
N SER A 104 -15.32 -7.53 -2.17
CA SER A 104 -14.64 -7.36 -3.46
C SER A 104 -15.04 -8.38 -4.53
N LEU A 105 -15.64 -9.51 -4.14
CA LEU A 105 -16.09 -10.57 -5.05
C LEU A 105 -17.62 -10.57 -5.10
N ASN A 106 -18.19 -10.58 -6.31
CA ASN A 106 -19.65 -10.70 -6.46
C ASN A 106 -20.10 -12.10 -5.99
N PRO A 107 -20.87 -12.23 -4.89
CA PRO A 107 -21.23 -13.53 -4.32
C PRO A 107 -22.17 -14.36 -5.21
N ARG A 108 -22.77 -13.74 -6.23
CA ARG A 108 -23.68 -14.40 -7.19
C ARG A 108 -22.97 -14.92 -8.43
N MET A 109 -21.67 -14.66 -8.57
CA MET A 109 -20.86 -15.09 -9.71
C MET A 109 -19.97 -16.26 -9.34
N ARG A 110 -19.75 -17.17 -10.26
CA ARG A 110 -18.74 -18.23 -10.13
C ARG A 110 -17.33 -17.65 -10.29
N ILE A 111 -16.35 -18.34 -9.78
CA ILE A 111 -14.94 -17.89 -9.85
C ILE A 111 -14.46 -17.72 -11.27
N ASP A 112 -14.81 -18.65 -12.18
CA ASP A 112 -14.47 -18.53 -13.61
C ASP A 112 -15.07 -17.27 -14.27
N ALA A 113 -16.26 -16.84 -13.85
CA ALA A 113 -16.87 -15.61 -14.31
C ALA A 113 -16.18 -14.38 -13.74
N ILE A 114 -15.85 -14.39 -12.44
CA ILE A 114 -15.15 -13.27 -11.76
C ILE A 114 -13.76 -13.01 -12.39
N ILE A 115 -12.95 -14.05 -12.56
CA ILE A 115 -11.64 -13.93 -13.22
C ILE A 115 -11.83 -13.61 -14.71
N GLY A 116 -12.86 -14.19 -15.30
CA GLY A 116 -13.17 -14.00 -16.69
C GLY A 116 -13.58 -12.58 -17.08
N GLU A 117 -14.23 -11.79 -16.18
CA GLU A 117 -14.49 -10.36 -16.43
C GLU A 117 -13.19 -9.57 -16.62
N ALA A 118 -12.15 -9.89 -15.84
CA ALA A 118 -10.84 -9.25 -16.00
C ALA A 118 -10.19 -9.67 -17.35
N LEU A 119 -10.32 -10.93 -17.73
CA LEU A 119 -9.84 -11.41 -19.04
C LEU A 119 -10.61 -10.75 -20.21
N ASP A 120 -11.93 -10.55 -20.08
CA ASP A 120 -12.73 -9.82 -21.08
C ASP A 120 -12.27 -8.36 -21.22
N ALA A 121 -11.95 -7.70 -20.10
CA ALA A 121 -11.42 -6.33 -20.10
C ALA A 121 -10.08 -6.26 -20.86
N ARG A 122 -9.27 -7.31 -20.82
CA ARG A 122 -8.03 -7.43 -21.59
C ARG A 122 -8.29 -7.72 -23.09
N GLY A 123 -9.46 -8.22 -23.43
CA GLY A 123 -9.79 -8.71 -24.78
C GLY A 123 -9.35 -10.15 -25.02
N PHE A 124 -9.23 -10.94 -23.95
CA PHE A 124 -8.81 -12.34 -24.05
C PHE A 124 -9.89 -13.20 -24.73
N PRO A 125 -9.52 -14.14 -25.63
CA PRO A 125 -10.48 -14.97 -26.37
C PRO A 125 -11.37 -15.79 -25.42
N ARG A 126 -12.67 -15.87 -25.73
CA ARG A 126 -13.63 -16.72 -25.02
C ARG A 126 -13.45 -18.19 -25.39
N GLY A 127 -14.11 -19.08 -24.66
CA GLY A 127 -14.14 -20.51 -24.94
C GLY A 127 -13.04 -21.31 -24.22
N ALA A 128 -12.41 -22.27 -24.91
CA ALA A 128 -11.45 -23.20 -24.31
C ALA A 128 -10.21 -22.49 -23.75
N LYS A 129 -9.63 -21.57 -24.51
CA LYS A 129 -8.45 -20.78 -24.10
C LYS A 129 -8.71 -19.99 -22.82
N ARG A 130 -9.91 -19.39 -22.65
CA ARG A 130 -10.27 -18.70 -21.44
C ARG A 130 -10.33 -19.64 -20.23
N ARG A 131 -10.93 -20.83 -20.38
CA ARG A 131 -10.99 -21.82 -19.31
C ARG A 131 -9.59 -22.28 -18.88
N GLU A 132 -8.73 -22.55 -19.85
CA GLU A 132 -7.33 -22.88 -19.61
C GLU A 132 -6.62 -21.76 -18.82
N ARG A 133 -6.77 -20.49 -19.27
CA ARG A 133 -6.16 -19.34 -18.56
C ARG A 133 -6.69 -19.15 -17.14
N VAL A 134 -7.98 -19.38 -16.91
CA VAL A 134 -8.56 -19.36 -15.55
C VAL A 134 -7.94 -20.46 -14.69
N SER A 135 -7.76 -21.67 -15.24
CA SER A 135 -7.12 -22.78 -14.54
C SER A 135 -5.66 -22.48 -14.16
N GLU A 136 -4.89 -21.90 -15.10
CA GLU A 136 -3.52 -21.44 -14.82
C GLU A 136 -3.47 -20.40 -13.69
N LEU A 137 -4.36 -19.39 -13.74
CA LEU A 137 -4.42 -18.34 -12.72
C LEU A 137 -4.79 -18.89 -11.35
N LEU A 138 -5.72 -19.86 -11.27
CA LEU A 138 -6.04 -20.54 -10.02
C LEU A 138 -4.84 -21.33 -9.50
N THR A 139 -4.16 -22.10 -10.35
CA THR A 139 -2.95 -22.82 -9.97
C THR A 139 -1.85 -21.88 -9.50
N LEU A 140 -1.65 -20.73 -10.16
CA LEU A 140 -0.66 -19.72 -9.81
C LEU A 140 -0.84 -19.17 -8.40
N VAL A 141 -2.10 -19.08 -7.92
CA VAL A 141 -2.40 -18.64 -6.55
C VAL A 141 -2.59 -19.80 -5.56
N GLY A 142 -2.19 -21.02 -5.94
CA GLY A 142 -2.26 -22.22 -5.08
C GLY A 142 -3.69 -22.73 -4.84
N LEU A 143 -4.59 -22.55 -5.81
CA LEU A 143 -5.95 -23.08 -5.80
C LEU A 143 -6.14 -24.15 -6.87
N SER A 144 -6.98 -25.17 -6.58
CA SER A 144 -7.33 -26.18 -7.58
C SER A 144 -8.10 -25.58 -8.76
N PRO A 145 -7.79 -25.92 -10.02
CA PRO A 145 -8.57 -25.56 -11.18
C PRO A 145 -10.05 -25.96 -11.10
N ASP A 146 -10.38 -27.04 -10.39
CA ASP A 146 -11.76 -27.52 -10.19
C ASP A 146 -12.63 -26.50 -9.42
N TYR A 147 -12.00 -25.56 -8.72
CA TYR A 147 -12.71 -24.50 -8.01
C TYR A 147 -13.28 -23.42 -8.93
N ALA A 148 -12.98 -23.42 -10.20
CA ALA A 148 -13.47 -22.46 -11.18
C ALA A 148 -15.00 -22.33 -11.21
N ARG A 149 -15.72 -23.42 -10.95
CA ARG A 149 -17.19 -23.47 -10.99
C ARG A 149 -17.88 -23.13 -9.67
N ARG A 150 -17.10 -22.96 -8.59
CA ARG A 150 -17.62 -22.61 -7.23
C ARG A 150 -17.94 -21.13 -7.12
N PHE A 151 -18.72 -20.81 -6.10
CA PHE A 151 -19.07 -19.44 -5.72
C PHE A 151 -18.17 -18.96 -4.57
N PRO A 152 -17.97 -17.64 -4.39
CA PRO A 152 -17.11 -17.10 -3.33
C PRO A 152 -17.46 -17.56 -1.92
N HIS A 153 -18.71 -17.81 -1.61
CA HIS A 153 -19.14 -18.27 -0.28
C HIS A 153 -18.70 -19.71 0.06
N GLU A 154 -18.31 -20.51 -0.94
CA GLU A 154 -17.82 -21.89 -0.76
C GLU A 154 -16.31 -21.95 -0.40
N PHE A 155 -15.64 -20.79 -0.24
CA PHE A 155 -14.21 -20.69 0.04
C PHE A 155 -13.95 -20.22 1.47
N SER A 156 -12.85 -20.73 2.05
CA SER A 156 -12.35 -20.26 3.35
C SER A 156 -11.86 -18.80 3.29
N GLY A 157 -11.72 -18.18 4.47
CA GLY A 157 -11.19 -16.82 4.59
C GLY A 157 -9.87 -16.62 3.84
N GLY A 158 -8.92 -17.57 3.95
CA GLY A 158 -7.61 -17.48 3.27
C GLY A 158 -7.62 -17.78 1.78
N GLN A 159 -8.63 -18.49 1.28
CA GLN A 159 -8.75 -18.77 -0.15
C GLN A 159 -9.32 -17.59 -0.93
N ARG A 160 -10.19 -16.77 -0.34
CA ARG A 160 -10.82 -15.62 -1.02
C ARG A 160 -9.84 -14.54 -1.43
N PRO A 161 -8.86 -14.11 -0.61
CA PRO A 161 -7.80 -13.19 -1.05
C PRO A 161 -7.05 -13.71 -2.27
N ARG A 162 -6.77 -15.02 -2.33
CA ARG A 162 -6.10 -15.65 -3.47
C ARG A 162 -6.91 -15.51 -4.77
N ILE A 163 -8.25 -15.59 -4.70
CA ILE A 163 -9.11 -15.32 -5.86
C ILE A 163 -9.03 -13.86 -6.29
N GLY A 164 -8.99 -12.92 -5.33
CA GLY A 164 -8.78 -11.50 -5.60
C GLY A 164 -7.45 -11.21 -6.30
N ILE A 165 -6.39 -11.89 -5.85
CA ILE A 165 -5.07 -11.83 -6.48
C ILE A 165 -5.12 -12.42 -7.91
N ALA A 166 -5.71 -13.61 -8.10
CA ALA A 166 -5.88 -14.22 -9.43
C ALA A 166 -6.62 -13.29 -10.41
N ARG A 167 -7.68 -12.62 -9.94
CA ARG A 167 -8.43 -11.62 -10.72
C ARG A 167 -7.54 -10.43 -11.12
N ALA A 168 -6.75 -9.90 -10.19
CA ALA A 168 -5.84 -8.78 -10.47
C ALA A 168 -4.77 -9.19 -11.49
N LEU A 169 -4.23 -10.41 -11.39
CA LEU A 169 -3.21 -10.95 -12.30
C LEU A 169 -3.76 -11.29 -13.69
N ALA A 170 -5.08 -11.46 -13.86
CA ALA A 170 -5.68 -11.87 -15.14
C ALA A 170 -5.41 -10.87 -16.28
N VAL A 171 -5.22 -9.60 -15.97
CA VAL A 171 -4.89 -8.56 -16.96
C VAL A 171 -3.39 -8.39 -17.19
N GLU A 172 -2.53 -9.15 -16.47
CA GLU A 172 -1.06 -9.03 -16.49
C GLU A 172 -0.61 -7.59 -16.20
N PRO A 173 -0.86 -7.11 -14.97
CA PRO A 173 -0.56 -5.74 -14.60
C PRO A 173 0.94 -5.51 -14.41
N ASP A 174 1.39 -4.27 -14.63
CA ASP A 174 2.75 -3.83 -14.27
C ASP A 174 2.83 -3.40 -12.80
N PHE A 175 1.71 -2.95 -12.23
CA PHE A 175 1.64 -2.41 -10.88
C PHE A 175 0.37 -2.86 -10.14
N ILE A 176 0.54 -3.27 -8.88
CA ILE A 176 -0.56 -3.67 -8.01
C ILE A 176 -0.52 -2.85 -6.71
N VAL A 177 -1.66 -2.28 -6.33
CA VAL A 177 -1.89 -1.82 -4.95
C VAL A 177 -2.53 -2.96 -4.17
N ALA A 178 -1.86 -3.47 -3.14
CA ALA A 178 -2.40 -4.42 -2.20
C ALA A 178 -2.89 -3.66 -0.95
N ASP A 179 -4.18 -3.35 -0.89
CA ASP A 179 -4.80 -2.53 0.17
C ASP A 179 -5.19 -3.42 1.35
N GLU A 180 -4.32 -3.54 2.35
CA GLU A 180 -4.47 -4.38 3.55
C GLU A 180 -4.99 -5.81 3.27
N PRO A 181 -4.37 -6.56 2.34
CA PRO A 181 -4.94 -7.80 1.79
C PRO A 181 -5.05 -8.94 2.81
N VAL A 182 -4.48 -8.78 4.00
CA VAL A 182 -4.41 -9.82 5.05
C VAL A 182 -4.99 -9.38 6.39
N SER A 183 -5.52 -8.15 6.53
CA SER A 183 -5.92 -7.57 7.81
C SER A 183 -7.07 -8.31 8.52
N ALA A 184 -7.92 -9.02 7.75
CA ALA A 184 -9.08 -9.76 8.27
C ALA A 184 -8.81 -11.26 8.45
N LEU A 185 -7.55 -11.71 8.35
CA LEU A 185 -7.15 -13.12 8.41
C LEU A 185 -6.45 -13.45 9.72
N ASP A 186 -6.50 -14.72 10.13
CA ASP A 186 -5.66 -15.22 11.22
C ASP A 186 -4.18 -15.25 10.81
N VAL A 187 -3.27 -15.24 11.82
CA VAL A 187 -1.82 -15.10 11.62
C VAL A 187 -1.24 -16.16 10.68
N SER A 188 -1.72 -17.41 10.78
CA SER A 188 -1.19 -18.50 9.97
C SER A 188 -1.56 -18.36 8.49
N VAL A 189 -2.78 -17.91 8.23
CA VAL A 189 -3.29 -17.65 6.88
C VAL A 189 -2.70 -16.37 6.30
N GLN A 190 -2.47 -15.34 7.12
CA GLN A 190 -1.73 -14.14 6.72
C GLN A 190 -0.36 -14.50 6.13
N ALA A 191 0.43 -15.33 6.86
CA ALA A 191 1.75 -15.75 6.39
C ALA A 191 1.70 -16.44 5.02
N GLN A 192 0.70 -17.29 4.77
CA GLN A 192 0.54 -17.97 3.49
C GLN A 192 0.23 -17.00 2.33
N VAL A 193 -0.60 -15.97 2.56
CA VAL A 193 -0.93 -14.97 1.53
C VAL A 193 0.26 -14.04 1.28
N LEU A 194 1.03 -13.70 2.32
CA LEU A 194 2.24 -12.88 2.19
C LEU A 194 3.33 -13.60 1.40
N ASN A 195 3.57 -14.89 1.70
CA ASN A 195 4.51 -15.72 0.95
C ASN A 195 4.10 -15.78 -0.52
N LEU A 196 2.81 -16.03 -0.80
CA LEU A 196 2.28 -16.03 -2.16
C LEU A 196 2.55 -14.70 -2.89
N LEU A 197 2.30 -13.56 -2.23
CA LEU A 197 2.57 -12.24 -2.83
C LEU A 197 4.06 -12.03 -3.11
N GLY A 198 4.94 -12.46 -2.19
CA GLY A 198 6.39 -12.42 -2.38
C GLY A 198 6.87 -13.30 -3.55
N GLU A 199 6.36 -14.54 -3.63
CA GLU A 199 6.66 -15.45 -4.76
C GLU A 199 6.18 -14.87 -6.10
N LEU A 200 4.97 -14.32 -6.13
CA LEU A 200 4.42 -13.69 -7.34
C LEU A 200 5.24 -12.46 -7.76
N GLN A 201 5.65 -11.64 -6.80
CA GLN A 201 6.50 -10.47 -7.05
C GLN A 201 7.82 -10.89 -7.69
N GLN A 202 8.51 -11.89 -7.13
CA GLN A 202 9.79 -12.37 -7.63
C GLN A 202 9.65 -13.06 -9.00
N ASN A 203 8.67 -13.96 -9.15
CA ASN A 203 8.52 -14.79 -10.34
C ASN A 203 7.99 -14.01 -11.56
N LEU A 204 7.16 -13.00 -11.32
CA LEU A 204 6.51 -12.21 -12.38
C LEU A 204 7.14 -10.83 -12.56
N GLY A 205 8.10 -10.44 -11.72
CA GLY A 205 8.70 -9.09 -11.73
C GLY A 205 7.68 -7.99 -11.40
N LEU A 206 6.68 -8.29 -10.57
CA LEU A 206 5.61 -7.35 -10.24
C LEU A 206 6.13 -6.17 -9.42
N THR A 207 5.62 -5.00 -9.70
CA THR A 207 5.82 -3.82 -8.85
C THR A 207 4.61 -3.63 -7.96
N MET A 208 4.82 -3.43 -6.64
CA MET A 208 3.71 -3.35 -5.70
C MET A 208 3.80 -2.16 -4.76
N LEU A 209 2.64 -1.58 -4.43
CA LEU A 209 2.42 -0.76 -3.24
C LEU A 209 1.63 -1.61 -2.23
N PHE A 210 2.29 -2.02 -1.16
CA PHE A 210 1.70 -2.85 -0.12
C PHE A 210 1.26 -1.99 1.06
N ILE A 211 -0.05 -1.85 1.28
CA ILE A 211 -0.61 -1.07 2.38
C ILE A 211 -0.83 -2.00 3.56
N ALA A 212 -0.28 -1.63 4.72
CA ALA A 212 -0.44 -2.37 5.97
C ALA A 212 -0.54 -1.43 7.18
N HIS A 213 -1.10 -1.93 8.26
CA HIS A 213 -1.03 -1.28 9.57
C HIS A 213 0.05 -1.92 10.47
N ASP A 214 0.53 -3.11 10.12
CA ASP A 214 1.56 -3.85 10.85
C ASP A 214 2.92 -3.72 10.13
N LEU A 215 3.88 -3.15 10.85
CA LEU A 215 5.25 -2.96 10.37
C LEU A 215 6.00 -4.28 10.20
N SER A 216 5.71 -5.32 11.00
CA SER A 216 6.40 -6.62 10.90
C SER A 216 6.21 -7.28 9.54
N VAL A 217 5.00 -7.12 8.97
CA VAL A 217 4.68 -7.64 7.64
C VAL A 217 5.46 -6.91 6.55
N VAL A 218 5.63 -5.59 6.71
CA VAL A 218 6.33 -4.75 5.75
C VAL A 218 7.83 -5.01 5.77
N GLU A 219 8.42 -5.25 6.95
CA GLU A 219 9.83 -5.64 7.08
C GLU A 219 10.16 -6.89 6.27
N TYR A 220 9.23 -7.85 6.25
CA TYR A 220 9.40 -9.12 5.55
C TYR A 220 9.26 -9.00 4.02
N LEU A 221 8.29 -8.21 3.54
CA LEU A 221 7.85 -8.22 2.14
C LEU A 221 8.41 -7.05 1.31
N CYS A 222 8.73 -5.92 1.95
CA CYS A 222 8.96 -4.66 1.24
C CYS A 222 10.43 -4.25 1.17
N ASP A 223 10.84 -3.77 0.00
CA ASP A 223 12.17 -3.22 -0.23
C ASP A 223 12.32 -1.83 0.41
N ASP A 224 11.31 -0.99 0.24
CA ASP A 224 11.24 0.36 0.79
C ASP A 224 9.97 0.53 1.63
N VAL A 225 9.98 1.47 2.56
CA VAL A 225 8.83 1.80 3.41
C VAL A 225 8.54 3.30 3.41
N VAL A 226 7.26 3.65 3.42
CA VAL A 226 6.73 5.01 3.59
C VAL A 226 5.81 5.01 4.79
N VAL A 227 6.18 5.74 5.83
CA VAL A 227 5.43 5.84 7.10
C VAL A 227 4.54 7.07 7.05
N MET A 228 3.22 6.88 7.14
CA MET A 228 2.22 7.96 7.08
C MET A 228 1.53 8.21 8.41
N TYR A 229 1.33 9.48 8.74
CA TYR A 229 0.52 9.94 9.86
C TYR A 229 -0.32 11.15 9.46
N LEU A 230 -1.64 11.13 9.72
CA LEU A 230 -2.58 12.19 9.37
C LEU A 230 -2.39 12.76 7.94
N GLY A 231 -2.32 11.86 6.97
CA GLY A 231 -2.22 12.23 5.55
C GLY A 231 -0.83 12.65 5.09
N ARG A 232 0.19 12.69 5.94
CA ARG A 232 1.54 13.14 5.61
C ARG A 232 2.57 12.03 5.76
N VAL A 233 3.65 12.10 4.99
CA VAL A 233 4.81 11.21 5.16
C VAL A 233 5.66 11.72 6.32
N MET A 234 5.91 10.86 7.29
CA MET A 234 6.78 11.15 8.45
C MET A 234 8.21 10.68 8.21
N GLU A 235 8.36 9.50 7.60
CA GLU A 235 9.64 8.89 7.32
C GLU A 235 9.51 7.97 6.12
N ARG A 236 10.53 7.87 5.26
CA ARG A 236 10.58 6.92 4.16
C ARG A 236 12.01 6.53 3.82
N GLY A 237 12.19 5.33 3.30
CA GLY A 237 13.50 4.84 2.86
C GLY A 237 13.57 3.34 2.69
N PRO A 238 14.77 2.80 2.45
CA PRO A 238 14.99 1.37 2.43
C PRO A 238 14.50 0.72 3.73
N SER A 239 13.69 -0.33 3.60
CA SER A 239 13.03 -0.99 4.74
C SER A 239 14.06 -1.32 5.82
N ARG A 240 15.15 -2.01 5.48
CA ARG A 240 16.22 -2.38 6.42
C ARG A 240 16.79 -1.18 7.19
N GLN A 241 16.93 -0.04 6.54
CA GLN A 241 17.50 1.17 7.15
C GLN A 241 16.52 1.82 8.11
N VAL A 242 15.25 1.98 7.72
CA VAL A 242 14.21 2.57 8.57
C VAL A 242 13.95 1.70 9.80
N TYR A 243 13.97 0.36 9.68
CA TYR A 243 13.78 -0.53 10.81
C TYR A 243 14.97 -0.55 11.76
N ALA A 244 16.20 -0.55 11.23
CA ALA A 244 17.41 -0.54 12.06
C ALA A 244 17.64 0.83 12.75
N HIS A 245 17.37 1.91 12.04
CA HIS A 245 17.68 3.27 12.46
C HIS A 245 16.51 4.24 12.22
N PRO A 246 15.36 4.05 12.89
CA PRO A 246 14.21 4.95 12.72
C PRO A 246 14.54 6.35 13.24
N ARG A 247 14.29 7.37 12.42
CA ARG A 247 14.65 8.76 12.67
C ARG A 247 13.46 9.65 13.01
N HIS A 248 12.23 9.13 12.90
CA HIS A 248 11.04 9.84 13.34
C HIS A 248 10.50 9.24 14.65
N PRO A 249 10.12 10.03 15.65
CA PRO A 249 9.57 9.52 16.92
C PRO A 249 8.32 8.62 16.70
N TYR A 250 7.50 8.92 15.71
CA TYR A 250 6.35 8.09 15.35
C TYR A 250 6.74 6.71 14.84
N THR A 251 7.73 6.62 13.94
CA THR A 251 8.25 5.35 13.44
C THR A 251 8.81 4.48 14.57
N ARG A 252 9.56 5.09 15.50
CA ARG A 252 10.05 4.40 16.71
C ARG A 252 8.91 3.84 17.55
N ALA A 253 7.87 4.62 17.76
CA ALA A 253 6.72 4.21 18.56
C ALA A 253 5.96 3.05 17.87
N LEU A 254 5.75 3.12 16.56
CA LEU A 254 5.14 2.02 15.79
C LEU A 254 5.97 0.74 15.89
N LEU A 255 7.28 0.82 15.73
CA LEU A 255 8.19 -0.35 15.85
C LEU A 255 8.20 -0.93 17.26
N ALA A 256 8.07 -0.09 18.28
CA ALA A 256 7.99 -0.55 19.67
C ALA A 256 6.70 -1.32 19.99
N THR A 257 5.62 -1.12 19.21
CA THR A 257 4.35 -1.84 19.37
C THR A 257 4.28 -3.13 18.53
N ALA A 258 5.17 -3.30 17.55
CA ALA A 258 5.19 -4.49 16.70
C ALA A 258 5.45 -5.78 17.52
N PRO A 259 4.74 -6.88 17.26
CA PRO A 259 4.96 -8.14 17.93
C PRO A 259 6.36 -8.67 17.62
N VAL A 260 7.20 -8.86 18.64
CA VAL A 260 8.50 -9.52 18.48
C VAL A 260 8.35 -10.98 18.90
N PRO A 261 8.75 -11.95 18.07
CA PRO A 261 8.63 -13.38 18.38
C PRO A 261 9.60 -13.88 19.47
N ASP A 262 10.39 -12.99 20.09
CA ASP A 262 11.31 -13.35 21.18
C ASP A 262 10.68 -13.09 22.56
N PRO A 263 10.31 -14.16 23.32
CA PRO A 263 9.72 -14.02 24.66
C PRO A 263 10.70 -13.50 25.73
N LYS A 264 12.01 -13.48 25.44
CA LYS A 264 13.05 -13.01 26.37
C LYS A 264 13.33 -11.52 26.25
N ARG A 265 12.91 -10.87 25.18
CA ARG A 265 13.13 -9.44 24.95
C ARG A 265 12.17 -8.62 25.82
N LYS A 266 12.70 -8.00 26.87
CA LYS A 266 11.94 -7.06 27.71
C LYS A 266 11.48 -5.87 26.83
N ARG A 267 10.17 -5.74 26.68
CA ARG A 267 9.57 -4.60 25.96
C ARG A 267 9.71 -3.35 26.83
N THR A 268 10.46 -2.39 26.37
CA THR A 268 10.32 -0.98 26.80
C THR A 268 9.14 -0.40 26.01
N HIS A 269 7.93 -0.85 26.35
CA HIS A 269 6.72 -0.39 25.70
C HIS A 269 6.45 1.05 26.18
N VAL A 270 6.75 2.05 25.36
CA VAL A 270 6.24 3.40 25.54
C VAL A 270 5.02 3.50 24.62
N PRO A 271 3.80 3.27 25.15
CA PRO A 271 2.60 3.40 24.33
C PRO A 271 2.48 4.83 23.83
N LEU A 272 2.08 5.00 22.58
CA LEU A 272 1.71 6.30 22.06
C LEU A 272 0.57 6.88 22.92
N GLN A 273 0.84 7.97 23.63
CA GLN A 273 -0.16 8.62 24.48
C GLN A 273 -1.08 9.51 23.63
N GLY A 274 -2.33 9.60 24.05
CA GLY A 274 -3.35 10.45 23.44
C GLY A 274 -3.99 9.88 22.17
N ASP A 275 -5.14 10.46 21.83
CA ASP A 275 -5.92 10.08 20.67
C ASP A 275 -5.33 10.62 19.37
N ILE A 276 -5.64 9.98 18.24
CA ILE A 276 -5.27 10.48 16.91
C ILE A 276 -6.10 11.74 16.64
N PRO A 277 -5.45 12.90 16.37
CA PRO A 277 -6.18 14.12 16.05
C PRO A 277 -7.08 13.95 14.80
N SER A 278 -8.14 14.74 14.75
CA SER A 278 -9.08 14.69 13.64
C SER A 278 -8.45 15.24 12.34
N PRO A 279 -8.60 14.55 11.21
CA PRO A 279 -8.18 15.07 9.90
C PRO A 279 -9.00 16.27 9.41
N LEU A 280 -10.09 16.62 10.12
CA LEU A 280 -10.86 17.85 9.89
C LEU A 280 -10.16 19.08 10.43
N ASN A 281 -9.40 18.93 11.52
CA ASN A 281 -8.65 20.02 12.16
C ASN A 281 -7.28 19.49 12.61
N PRO A 282 -6.37 19.26 11.66
CA PRO A 282 -5.04 18.73 11.99
C PRO A 282 -4.24 19.75 12.81
N PRO A 283 -3.37 19.27 13.71
CA PRO A 283 -2.49 20.16 14.48
C PRO A 283 -1.64 21.06 13.57
N SER A 284 -1.41 22.30 13.98
CA SER A 284 -0.48 23.22 13.30
C SER A 284 0.96 22.69 13.37
N GLY A 285 1.82 23.06 12.42
CA GLY A 285 3.20 22.61 12.38
C GLY A 285 3.32 21.10 12.15
N CYS A 286 4.09 20.39 12.98
CA CYS A 286 4.21 18.95 12.94
C CYS A 286 2.89 18.29 13.40
N VAL A 287 2.25 17.53 12.52
CA VAL A 287 0.96 16.86 12.81
C VAL A 287 1.05 15.83 13.94
N PHE A 288 2.25 15.29 14.21
CA PHE A 288 2.48 14.31 15.29
C PHE A 288 2.78 14.98 16.64
N ARG A 289 2.98 16.31 16.74
CA ARG A 289 3.44 17.01 17.94
C ARG A 289 2.61 16.75 19.20
N THR A 290 1.31 16.55 19.06
CA THR A 290 0.40 16.32 20.20
C THR A 290 0.58 14.97 20.87
N ARG A 291 1.22 14.03 20.20
CA ARG A 291 1.52 12.66 20.69
C ARG A 291 3.03 12.37 20.75
N CYS A 292 3.86 13.35 20.35
CA CYS A 292 5.31 13.18 20.31
C CYS A 292 5.92 13.41 21.69
N PRO A 293 6.62 12.41 22.27
CA PRO A 293 7.28 12.59 23.58
C PRO A 293 8.45 13.57 23.53
N MET A 294 8.92 13.92 22.32
CA MET A 294 10.03 14.84 22.07
C MET A 294 9.57 16.19 21.52
N ALA A 295 8.27 16.52 21.60
CA ALA A 295 7.75 17.77 21.06
C ALA A 295 8.35 18.99 21.79
N ILE A 296 8.73 19.99 21.01
CA ILE A 296 9.16 21.31 21.48
C ILE A 296 8.24 22.39 20.87
N GLU A 297 8.32 23.63 21.37
CA GLU A 297 7.48 24.73 20.90
C GLU A 297 7.58 24.93 19.36
N ALA A 298 8.77 24.85 18.80
CA ALA A 298 9.00 24.96 17.35
C ALA A 298 8.19 23.94 16.53
N CYS A 299 7.88 22.76 17.08
CA CYS A 299 7.05 21.75 16.41
C CYS A 299 5.60 22.23 16.18
N ALA A 300 5.13 23.22 16.91
CA ALA A 300 3.80 23.82 16.72
C ALA A 300 3.79 24.91 15.63
N GLN A 301 4.96 25.47 15.34
CA GLN A 301 5.10 26.63 14.45
C GLN A 301 5.55 26.22 13.04
N VAL A 302 6.34 25.14 12.93
CA VAL A 302 6.97 24.73 11.67
C VAL A 302 6.43 23.38 11.21
N VAL A 303 5.94 23.32 9.96
CA VAL A 303 5.74 22.04 9.27
C VAL A 303 7.13 21.49 8.91
N PRO A 304 7.55 20.33 9.48
CA PRO A 304 8.88 19.83 9.24
C PRO A 304 9.13 19.60 7.75
N PRO A 305 10.21 20.14 7.16
CA PRO A 305 10.60 19.76 5.80
C PRO A 305 11.02 18.30 5.77
N VAL A 306 10.90 17.67 4.60
CA VAL A 306 11.44 16.33 4.38
C VAL A 306 12.95 16.45 4.15
N GLU A 307 13.75 15.98 5.10
CA GLU A 307 15.20 15.99 5.02
C GLU A 307 15.75 14.66 4.55
N HIS A 308 16.78 14.70 3.71
CA HIS A 308 17.49 13.54 3.18
C HIS A 308 18.67 13.21 4.10
N LEU A 309 18.69 11.99 4.64
CA LEU A 309 19.71 11.52 5.59
C LEU A 309 20.84 10.68 4.95
N GLY A 310 20.81 10.51 3.64
CA GLY A 310 21.69 9.63 2.87
C GLY A 310 21.05 8.28 2.53
N GLY A 311 21.47 7.66 1.41
CA GLY A 311 21.00 6.32 0.99
C GLY A 311 19.48 6.20 0.80
N ASP A 312 18.80 7.17 0.23
CA ASP A 312 17.34 7.24 0.04
C ASP A 312 16.50 7.32 1.34
N HIS A 313 17.13 7.50 2.52
CA HIS A 313 16.42 7.68 3.78
C HIS A 313 16.02 9.15 3.96
N HIS A 314 14.74 9.39 4.19
CA HIS A 314 14.15 10.73 4.34
C HIS A 314 13.26 10.79 5.58
N VAL A 315 13.26 11.94 6.27
CA VAL A 315 12.48 12.14 7.48
C VAL A 315 11.90 13.55 7.56
N ALA A 316 10.68 13.67 8.04
CA ALA A 316 9.99 14.94 8.29
C ALA A 316 9.98 15.27 9.81
N CYS A 317 11.15 15.51 10.39
CA CYS A 317 11.30 15.82 11.81
C CYS A 317 12.45 16.82 12.05
N ILE A 318 12.16 17.98 12.63
CA ILE A 318 13.19 19.00 12.97
C ILE A 318 14.17 18.56 14.07
N ARG A 319 13.88 17.43 14.73
CA ARG A 319 14.73 16.87 15.81
C ARG A 319 15.34 15.52 15.46
N HIS A 320 15.32 15.14 14.19
CA HIS A 320 15.82 13.81 13.77
C HIS A 320 17.28 13.53 14.17
N ALA A 321 18.12 14.57 14.24
CA ALA A 321 19.54 14.44 14.64
C ALA A 321 19.72 13.95 16.09
N GLU A 322 18.75 14.22 16.97
CA GLU A 322 18.78 13.77 18.36
C GLU A 322 18.33 12.29 18.52
N LEU A 323 17.93 11.67 17.44
CA LEU A 323 17.45 10.29 17.37
C LEU A 323 18.48 9.33 16.72
N SER A 324 19.73 9.73 16.71
CA SER A 324 20.85 8.91 16.17
C SER A 324 21.14 7.68 17.03
#